data_2e76aa6273634167ec957cf2a648efd2
#
_entry.id   2e76aa6273634167ec957cf2a648efd2
#
_cell.length_a   1.000
_cell.length_b   1.000
_cell.length_c   1.000
_cell.angle_alpha   90.00
_cell.angle_beta   90.00
_cell.angle_gamma   90.00
#
_symmetry.space_group_name_H-M   'P 1'
#
loop_
_entity.id
_entity.type
_entity.pdbx_description
1 polymer ?
#
loop_
_entity_poly.entity_id
_entity_poly.type
_entity_poly.pdbx_seq_one_letter_code
_entity_poly.pdbx_strand_id
1 'polypeptide(L)'
;MDTKIKKKYPYVGNLIEQEMFSNTYEHVSPWKDANSSFYWVNFEYPVLHSHTDWELIIILNDRIVNYINDVSTLLSPGTACLIGPKDTHSLLFPQRKKNQFQGITFLAKDSYMRQILDSISPDLYERFLNSSQARIISLAPSFMEHVTNVCLEIQGTNNQSTPYAEEQCNILFQSLVLQFLRESQPKNSLPNELATFIKNLNNPKLSREELKSLQESLPYSYSNLTRLFKKHTNCTITQYMNKVKLQYSKELLTHTDMTTLMITNELHFESISHFNHLFKKEFNQTPTQYRKQNLLLANISVTK
;
A
#
# COMPACT_ATOMS: atom_id res chain seq x y z
N MET A 1 16.47 -17.86 -1.33
CA MET A 1 16.22 -16.71 -2.22
C MET A 1 16.49 -17.11 -3.66
N ASP A 2 15.60 -16.80 -4.58
CA ASP A 2 15.79 -17.23 -5.97
C ASP A 2 17.01 -16.52 -6.57
N THR A 3 18.03 -17.29 -6.93
CA THR A 3 19.27 -16.81 -7.56
C THR A 3 19.02 -16.01 -8.85
N LYS A 4 17.86 -16.19 -9.48
CA LYS A 4 17.43 -15.42 -10.66
C LYS A 4 17.08 -13.97 -10.31
N ILE A 5 16.52 -13.71 -9.11
CA ILE A 5 16.19 -12.35 -8.64
C ILE A 5 17.50 -11.59 -8.40
N LYS A 6 18.46 -12.17 -7.66
CA LYS A 6 19.78 -11.56 -7.44
C LYS A 6 20.54 -11.24 -8.74
N LYS A 7 20.39 -12.09 -9.76
CA LYS A 7 21.07 -11.90 -11.05
C LYS A 7 20.43 -10.80 -11.91
N LYS A 8 19.09 -10.63 -11.80
CA LYS A 8 18.33 -9.63 -12.56
C LYS A 8 18.29 -8.26 -11.85
N TYR A 9 18.33 -8.27 -10.52
CA TYR A 9 18.26 -7.08 -9.67
C TYR A 9 19.29 -7.17 -8.55
N PRO A 10 20.58 -6.88 -8.84
CA PRO A 10 21.68 -7.12 -7.89
C PRO A 10 21.54 -6.36 -6.58
N TYR A 11 20.77 -5.27 -6.56
CA TYR A 11 20.57 -4.45 -5.39
C TYR A 11 19.48 -4.95 -4.44
N VAL A 12 18.53 -5.72 -4.94
CA VAL A 12 17.41 -6.29 -4.15
C VAL A 12 17.90 -7.32 -3.14
N GLY A 13 19.01 -8.02 -3.47
CA GLY A 13 19.53 -9.10 -2.65
C GLY A 13 19.91 -8.69 -1.23
N ASN A 14 20.56 -7.55 -1.07
CA ASN A 14 21.04 -7.10 0.23
C ASN A 14 19.91 -6.58 1.11
N LEU A 15 18.92 -5.91 0.53
CA LEU A 15 17.73 -5.43 1.23
C LEU A 15 16.94 -6.60 1.82
N ILE A 16 16.60 -7.59 1.00
CA ILE A 16 15.76 -8.73 1.44
C ILE A 16 16.44 -9.56 2.53
N GLU A 17 17.76 -9.77 2.47
CA GLU A 17 18.47 -10.54 3.50
C GLU A 17 18.48 -9.83 4.86
N GLN A 18 18.51 -8.49 4.89
CA GLN A 18 18.42 -7.72 6.14
C GLN A 18 16.99 -7.69 6.69
N GLU A 19 15.99 -7.59 5.84
CA GLU A 19 14.58 -7.45 6.21
C GLU A 19 13.95 -8.73 6.76
N MET A 20 14.39 -9.92 6.35
CA MET A 20 13.83 -11.19 6.84
C MET A 20 14.00 -11.40 8.35
N PHE A 21 14.87 -10.62 9.02
CA PHE A 21 15.22 -10.78 10.42
C PHE A 21 14.94 -9.57 11.32
N SER A 22 14.42 -8.48 10.76
CA SER A 22 14.12 -7.27 11.54
C SER A 22 12.82 -6.61 11.08
N ASN A 23 12.02 -6.12 12.00
CA ASN A 23 10.80 -5.37 11.69
C ASN A 23 11.10 -3.91 11.30
N THR A 24 12.37 -3.52 11.32
CA THR A 24 12.87 -2.20 10.91
C THR A 24 14.17 -2.37 10.14
N TYR A 25 14.36 -1.60 9.09
CA TYR A 25 15.60 -1.57 8.33
C TYR A 25 15.98 -0.15 7.91
N GLU A 26 17.25 0.04 7.61
CA GLU A 26 17.77 1.27 7.03
C GLU A 26 17.89 1.12 5.50
N HIS A 27 17.68 2.21 4.80
CA HIS A 27 17.81 2.25 3.35
C HIS A 27 19.25 1.92 2.90
N VAL A 28 19.36 0.92 2.03
CA VAL A 28 20.63 0.55 1.39
C VAL A 28 20.55 0.93 -0.09
N SER A 29 21.12 2.10 -0.42
CA SER A 29 21.19 2.54 -1.81
C SER A 29 22.18 1.69 -2.62
N PRO A 30 21.89 1.40 -3.90
CA PRO A 30 22.87 0.82 -4.83
C PRO A 30 24.05 1.75 -5.11
N TRP A 31 23.88 3.03 -4.91
CA TRP A 31 24.94 4.05 -4.99
C TRP A 31 25.34 4.48 -3.58
N LYS A 32 26.63 4.60 -3.35
CA LYS A 32 27.16 5.03 -2.06
C LYS A 32 26.64 6.45 -1.74
N ASP A 33 26.03 6.60 -0.56
CA ASP A 33 25.52 7.87 -0.04
C ASP A 33 24.41 8.54 -0.88
N ALA A 34 23.78 7.82 -1.84
CA ALA A 34 22.70 8.36 -2.65
C ALA A 34 21.55 8.92 -1.82
N ASN A 35 20.92 9.98 -2.32
CA ASN A 35 19.75 10.60 -1.72
C ASN A 35 18.48 9.79 -2.02
N SER A 36 18.39 9.20 -3.22
CA SER A 36 17.33 8.28 -3.61
C SER A 36 17.87 7.16 -4.49
N SER A 37 17.13 6.07 -4.55
CA SER A 37 17.41 4.92 -5.39
C SER A 37 16.11 4.25 -5.79
N PHE A 38 16.15 3.33 -6.76
CA PHE A 38 15.00 2.53 -7.11
C PHE A 38 15.37 1.09 -7.41
N TYR A 39 14.37 0.20 -7.35
CA TYR A 39 14.48 -1.18 -7.79
C TYR A 39 13.14 -1.69 -8.34
N TRP A 40 13.22 -2.72 -9.20
CA TRP A 40 12.04 -3.38 -9.74
C TRP A 40 11.52 -4.42 -8.78
N VAL A 41 10.22 -4.36 -8.48
CA VAL A 41 9.56 -5.29 -7.57
C VAL A 41 8.74 -6.30 -8.38
N ASN A 42 8.96 -7.58 -8.11
CA ASN A 42 8.18 -8.68 -8.67
C ASN A 42 7.87 -9.77 -7.62
N PHE A 43 7.90 -9.41 -6.35
CA PHE A 43 7.70 -10.31 -5.21
C PHE A 43 6.79 -9.69 -4.16
N GLU A 44 6.17 -10.55 -3.34
CA GLU A 44 5.45 -10.15 -2.14
C GLU A 44 6.42 -9.83 -1.01
N TYR A 45 6.07 -8.85 -0.20
CA TYR A 45 6.71 -8.60 1.07
C TYR A 45 5.66 -8.69 2.20
N PRO A 46 5.32 -9.92 2.65
CA PRO A 46 4.20 -10.14 3.57
C PRO A 46 4.52 -9.79 5.02
N VAL A 47 5.80 -9.57 5.36
CA VAL A 47 6.21 -9.23 6.72
C VAL A 47 5.90 -7.76 6.98
N LEU A 48 5.18 -7.52 8.08
CA LEU A 48 4.92 -6.16 8.55
C LEU A 48 6.22 -5.56 9.07
N HIS A 49 6.64 -4.44 8.49
CA HIS A 49 7.90 -3.78 8.80
C HIS A 49 7.77 -2.26 8.72
N SER A 50 8.77 -1.55 9.20
CA SER A 50 8.90 -0.10 9.07
C SER A 50 10.36 0.27 8.81
N HIS A 51 10.59 1.46 8.30
CA HIS A 51 11.90 2.02 8.03
C HIS A 51 11.96 3.51 8.38
N THR A 52 13.15 4.10 8.32
CA THR A 52 13.40 5.51 8.65
C THR A 52 13.28 6.44 7.45
N ASP A 53 13.26 5.89 6.25
CA ASP A 53 13.25 6.61 4.99
C ASP A 53 11.88 6.58 4.32
N TRP A 54 11.74 7.29 3.22
CA TRP A 54 10.53 7.28 2.40
C TRP A 54 10.60 6.17 1.37
N GLU A 55 9.48 5.46 1.19
CA GLU A 55 9.29 4.48 0.13
C GLU A 55 8.13 4.90 -0.77
N LEU A 56 8.35 4.86 -2.08
CA LEU A 56 7.35 5.17 -3.08
C LEU A 56 7.21 3.96 -4.02
N ILE A 57 6.04 3.33 -4.00
CA ILE A 57 5.76 2.13 -4.78
C ILE A 57 4.84 2.49 -5.94
N ILE A 58 5.23 2.12 -7.16
CA ILE A 58 4.46 2.28 -8.39
C ILE A 58 4.03 0.91 -8.90
N ILE A 59 2.74 0.74 -9.14
CA ILE A 59 2.16 -0.50 -9.65
C ILE A 59 2.07 -0.43 -11.17
N LEU A 60 2.83 -1.28 -11.87
CA LEU A 60 2.88 -1.31 -13.33
C LEU A 60 1.82 -2.23 -13.94
N ASN A 61 1.68 -3.43 -13.36
CA ASN A 61 0.68 -4.39 -13.79
C ASN A 61 0.14 -5.14 -12.58
N ASP A 62 -0.99 -5.85 -12.75
CA ASP A 62 -1.68 -6.61 -11.70
C ASP A 62 -2.05 -5.74 -10.47
N ARG A 63 -2.53 -6.37 -9.42
CA ARG A 63 -3.02 -5.70 -8.20
C ARG A 63 -2.26 -6.22 -7.00
N ILE A 64 -1.98 -5.32 -6.06
CA ILE A 64 -1.35 -5.65 -4.78
C ILE A 64 -2.15 -5.04 -3.64
N VAL A 65 -2.24 -5.75 -2.52
CA VAL A 65 -2.77 -5.19 -1.27
C VAL A 65 -1.61 -4.61 -0.50
N ASN A 66 -1.68 -3.32 -0.21
CA ASN A 66 -0.75 -2.64 0.66
C ASN A 66 -1.41 -2.39 2.02
N TYR A 67 -0.77 -2.81 3.08
CA TYR A 67 -1.14 -2.50 4.46
C TYR A 67 -0.25 -1.38 4.95
N ILE A 68 -0.85 -0.29 5.41
CA ILE A 68 -0.13 0.81 6.05
C ILE A 68 -0.87 1.18 7.32
N ASN A 69 -0.20 1.11 8.47
CA ASN A 69 -0.75 1.53 9.77
C ASN A 69 -2.17 0.99 10.00
N ASP A 70 -2.34 -0.33 9.90
CA ASP A 70 -3.62 -1.05 10.06
C ASP A 70 -4.69 -0.77 8.98
N VAL A 71 -4.36 -0.02 7.95
CA VAL A 71 -5.26 0.24 6.81
C VAL A 71 -4.80 -0.57 5.60
N SER A 72 -5.67 -1.46 5.12
CA SER A 72 -5.43 -2.19 3.88
C SER A 72 -5.99 -1.45 2.68
N THR A 73 -5.21 -1.34 1.62
CA THR A 73 -5.62 -0.70 0.37
C THR A 73 -5.22 -1.55 -0.82
N LEU A 74 -6.18 -1.83 -1.70
CA LEU A 74 -5.91 -2.51 -2.96
C LEU A 74 -5.36 -1.48 -3.97
N LEU A 75 -4.09 -1.63 -4.32
CA LEU A 75 -3.44 -0.84 -5.35
C LEU A 75 -3.61 -1.51 -6.71
N SER A 76 -3.92 -0.74 -7.72
CA SER A 76 -4.15 -1.18 -9.10
C SER A 76 -3.06 -0.63 -10.03
N PRO A 77 -2.87 -1.20 -11.23
CA PRO A 77 -1.95 -0.65 -12.22
C PRO A 77 -2.19 0.85 -12.46
N GLY A 78 -1.11 1.60 -12.60
CA GLY A 78 -1.16 3.06 -12.74
C GLY A 78 -1.29 3.82 -11.42
N THR A 79 -1.28 3.15 -10.26
CA THR A 79 -1.24 3.84 -8.96
C THR A 79 0.18 3.93 -8.42
N ALA A 80 0.44 5.00 -7.68
CA ALA A 80 1.61 5.17 -6.84
C ALA A 80 1.19 5.35 -5.39
N CYS A 81 1.93 4.71 -4.47
CA CYS A 81 1.73 4.81 -3.03
C CYS A 81 3.02 5.31 -2.38
N LEU A 82 2.91 6.31 -1.50
CA LEU A 82 4.03 6.86 -0.75
C LEU A 82 3.90 6.49 0.73
N ILE A 83 4.93 5.84 1.24
CA ILE A 83 5.05 5.34 2.61
C ILE A 83 6.08 6.20 3.32
N GLY A 84 5.71 6.73 4.48
CA GLY A 84 6.56 7.64 5.25
C GLY A 84 7.46 6.93 6.26
N PRO A 85 8.41 7.67 6.85
CA PRO A 85 9.22 7.19 7.95
C PRO A 85 8.34 6.68 9.10
N LYS A 86 8.66 5.50 9.62
CA LYS A 86 7.94 4.84 10.72
C LYS A 86 6.53 4.33 10.40
N ASP A 87 6.02 4.52 9.19
CA ASP A 87 4.81 3.84 8.77
C ASP A 87 5.06 2.33 8.75
N THR A 88 4.20 1.58 9.45
CA THR A 88 4.27 0.11 9.42
C THR A 88 3.50 -0.38 8.21
N HIS A 89 4.13 -1.19 7.36
CA HIS A 89 3.49 -1.64 6.12
C HIS A 89 3.90 -3.05 5.69
N SER A 90 3.12 -3.62 4.77
CA SER A 90 3.41 -4.88 4.09
C SER A 90 2.71 -4.95 2.74
N LEU A 91 3.25 -5.75 1.82
CA LEU A 91 2.76 -5.93 0.45
C LEU A 91 2.33 -7.37 0.22
N LEU A 92 1.07 -7.59 -0.16
CA LEU A 92 0.49 -8.91 -0.39
C LEU A 92 -0.21 -9.00 -1.74
N PHE A 93 0.01 -10.09 -2.47
CA PHE A 93 -0.77 -10.37 -3.66
C PHE A 93 -2.15 -10.93 -3.30
N PRO A 94 -3.23 -10.35 -3.82
CA PRO A 94 -4.59 -10.84 -3.56
C PRO A 94 -4.86 -12.23 -4.15
N GLN A 95 -4.08 -12.64 -5.15
CA GLN A 95 -4.14 -13.96 -5.77
C GLN A 95 -2.73 -14.40 -6.16
N ARG A 96 -2.32 -15.59 -5.73
CA ARG A 96 -1.06 -16.20 -6.17
C ARG A 96 -1.13 -16.65 -7.64
N LYS A 97 -1.02 -15.74 -8.56
CA LYS A 97 -0.53 -16.07 -9.89
C LYS A 97 0.99 -15.88 -9.88
N LYS A 98 1.71 -16.98 -9.86
CA LYS A 98 3.16 -16.97 -9.97
C LYS A 98 3.60 -16.07 -11.14
N ASN A 99 4.42 -15.06 -10.85
CA ASN A 99 5.29 -14.33 -11.77
C ASN A 99 4.66 -13.28 -12.70
N GLN A 100 3.59 -12.58 -12.32
CA GLN A 100 3.05 -11.52 -13.19
C GLN A 100 3.11 -10.11 -12.61
N PHE A 101 3.29 -9.95 -11.28
CA PHE A 101 3.39 -8.61 -10.71
C PHE A 101 4.70 -7.93 -11.12
N GLN A 102 4.59 -6.67 -11.51
CA GLN A 102 5.71 -5.77 -11.72
C GLN A 102 5.38 -4.42 -11.09
N GLY A 103 6.32 -3.88 -10.37
CA GLY A 103 6.28 -2.56 -9.79
C GLY A 103 7.66 -1.93 -9.79
N ILE A 104 7.72 -0.66 -9.47
CA ILE A 104 8.96 0.08 -9.22
C ILE A 104 8.85 0.65 -7.82
N THR A 105 9.84 0.38 -6.97
CA THR A 105 9.96 1.01 -5.67
C THR A 105 11.11 1.99 -5.69
N PHE A 106 10.84 3.22 -5.25
CA PHE A 106 11.85 4.24 -4.95
C PHE A 106 12.02 4.30 -3.44
N LEU A 107 13.27 4.37 -3.01
CA LEU A 107 13.66 4.64 -1.63
C LEU A 107 14.38 5.99 -1.59
N ALA A 108 14.05 6.82 -0.63
CA ALA A 108 14.65 8.13 -0.48
C ALA A 108 14.91 8.49 0.99
N LYS A 109 16.09 9.01 1.29
CA LYS A 109 16.42 9.47 2.64
C LYS A 109 15.41 10.49 3.14
N ASP A 110 15.05 10.40 4.40
CA ASP A 110 14.13 11.36 5.04
C ASP A 110 14.65 12.79 4.96
N SER A 111 15.95 12.98 5.15
CA SER A 111 16.62 14.28 5.00
C SER A 111 16.48 14.87 3.60
N TYR A 112 16.50 14.00 2.57
CA TYR A 112 16.34 14.44 1.19
C TYR A 112 14.89 14.82 0.89
N MET A 113 13.93 14.06 1.36
CA MET A 113 12.50 14.40 1.23
C MET A 113 12.20 15.75 1.90
N ARG A 114 12.76 15.99 3.09
CA ARG A 114 12.66 17.27 3.79
C ARG A 114 13.25 18.39 2.94
N GLN A 115 14.43 18.21 2.41
CA GLN A 115 15.08 19.20 1.53
C GLN A 115 14.20 19.55 0.31
N ILE A 116 13.62 18.54 -0.36
CA ILE A 116 12.72 18.76 -1.50
C ILE A 116 11.51 19.59 -1.08
N LEU A 117 10.80 19.19 -0.03
CA LEU A 117 9.54 19.80 0.37
C LEU A 117 9.75 21.23 0.92
N ASP A 118 10.74 21.44 1.77
CA ASP A 118 11.00 22.74 2.38
C ASP A 118 11.61 23.74 1.37
N SER A 119 12.23 23.26 0.27
CA SER A 119 12.63 24.12 -0.85
C SER A 119 11.44 24.69 -1.64
N ILE A 120 10.29 24.03 -1.61
CA ILE A 120 9.05 24.48 -2.26
C ILE A 120 8.32 25.50 -1.38
N SER A 121 8.20 25.21 -0.10
CA SER A 121 7.57 26.09 0.88
C SER A 121 8.05 25.76 2.29
N PRO A 122 8.36 26.77 3.12
CA PRO A 122 8.73 26.56 4.52
C PRO A 122 7.71 25.69 5.23
N ASP A 123 8.17 24.77 6.08
CA ASP A 123 7.37 23.83 6.86
C ASP A 123 6.50 22.85 6.03
N LEU A 124 6.73 22.78 4.72
CA LEU A 124 5.93 21.88 3.86
C LEU A 124 6.16 20.42 4.25
N TYR A 125 7.37 20.04 4.62
CA TYR A 125 7.70 18.70 5.10
C TYR A 125 6.86 18.32 6.33
N GLU A 126 6.81 19.16 7.36
CA GLU A 126 6.03 18.88 8.58
C GLU A 126 4.53 18.80 8.31
N ARG A 127 4.02 19.70 7.48
CA ARG A 127 2.62 19.67 7.05
C ARG A 127 2.29 18.41 6.25
N PHE A 128 3.20 17.98 5.38
CA PHE A 128 3.03 16.78 4.56
C PHE A 128 3.12 15.50 5.41
N LEU A 129 4.09 15.42 6.32
CA LEU A 129 4.28 14.30 7.23
C LEU A 129 3.05 14.10 8.14
N ASN A 130 2.50 15.19 8.68
CA ASN A 130 1.36 15.16 9.60
C ASN A 130 0.00 15.17 8.90
N SER A 131 -0.02 15.22 7.56
CA SER A 131 -1.28 15.20 6.81
C SER A 131 -1.93 13.83 6.89
N SER A 132 -3.25 13.81 7.11
CA SER A 132 -4.08 12.61 6.98
C SER A 132 -4.45 12.30 5.52
N GLN A 133 -3.85 12.99 4.57
CA GLN A 133 -4.16 12.86 3.15
C GLN A 133 -3.70 11.51 2.62
N ALA A 134 -4.50 10.94 1.74
CA ALA A 134 -4.18 9.68 1.10
C ALA A 134 -2.87 9.83 0.30
N ARG A 135 -1.84 9.11 0.73
CA ARG A 135 -0.57 9.04 0.03
C ARG A 135 -0.61 8.03 -1.13
N ILE A 136 -1.78 7.95 -1.80
CA ILE A 136 -2.01 7.10 -2.96
C ILE A 136 -2.59 7.99 -4.05
N ILE A 137 -1.97 7.96 -5.23
CA ILE A 137 -2.39 8.72 -6.39
C ILE A 137 -2.49 7.84 -7.63
N SER A 138 -3.26 8.27 -8.61
CA SER A 138 -3.25 7.69 -9.95
C SER A 138 -2.33 8.50 -10.85
N LEU A 139 -1.41 7.83 -11.51
CA LEU A 139 -0.48 8.44 -12.46
C LEU A 139 -1.06 8.37 -13.89
N ALA A 140 -0.88 9.42 -14.65
CA ALA A 140 -1.25 9.42 -16.06
C ALA A 140 -0.43 8.36 -16.85
N PRO A 141 -1.02 7.65 -17.83
CA PRO A 141 -0.31 6.62 -18.60
C PRO A 141 0.99 7.12 -19.22
N SER A 142 1.00 8.33 -19.78
CA SER A 142 2.20 8.95 -20.36
C SER A 142 3.30 9.22 -19.32
N PHE A 143 2.92 9.56 -18.09
CA PHE A 143 3.87 9.74 -17.00
C PHE A 143 4.42 8.40 -16.50
N MET A 144 3.59 7.37 -16.44
CA MET A 144 4.02 6.00 -16.12
C MET A 144 5.03 5.47 -17.14
N GLU A 145 4.77 5.67 -18.43
CA GLU A 145 5.68 5.32 -19.51
C GLU A 145 7.01 6.07 -19.37
N HIS A 146 6.98 7.37 -19.11
CA HIS A 146 8.16 8.18 -18.86
C HIS A 146 8.99 7.63 -17.69
N VAL A 147 8.37 7.40 -16.53
CA VAL A 147 9.05 6.83 -15.35
C VAL A 147 9.71 5.50 -15.69
N THR A 148 8.98 4.61 -16.36
CA THR A 148 9.48 3.29 -16.74
C THR A 148 10.69 3.40 -17.67
N ASN A 149 10.62 4.25 -18.68
CA ASN A 149 11.72 4.44 -19.65
C ASN A 149 12.95 5.03 -18.97
N VAL A 150 12.81 6.05 -18.12
CA VAL A 150 13.93 6.63 -17.38
C VAL A 150 14.57 5.61 -16.45
N CYS A 151 13.77 4.79 -15.74
CA CYS A 151 14.32 3.71 -14.90
C CYS A 151 15.11 2.67 -15.73
N LEU A 152 14.63 2.33 -16.93
CA LEU A 152 15.36 1.44 -17.82
C LEU A 152 16.66 2.07 -18.35
N GLU A 153 16.64 3.34 -18.68
CA GLU A 153 17.83 4.10 -19.09
C GLU A 153 18.87 4.17 -17.96
N ILE A 154 18.45 4.52 -16.73
CA ILE A 154 19.33 4.58 -15.56
C ILE A 154 19.98 3.21 -15.29
N GLN A 155 19.20 2.12 -15.41
CA GLN A 155 19.73 0.77 -15.19
C GLN A 155 20.78 0.38 -16.23
N GLY A 156 20.70 0.92 -17.44
CA GLY A 156 21.63 0.67 -18.54
C GLY A 156 21.58 -0.74 -19.07
N THR A 157 22.42 -0.97 -20.08
CA THR A 157 22.68 -2.31 -20.59
C THR A 157 23.78 -2.99 -19.78
N ASN A 158 23.62 -4.27 -19.45
CA ASN A 158 24.60 -5.07 -18.68
C ASN A 158 24.81 -4.68 -17.19
N ASN A 159 23.81 -4.10 -16.53
CA ASN A 159 23.88 -3.69 -15.12
C ASN A 159 25.01 -2.68 -14.80
N GLN A 160 25.50 -1.95 -15.77
CA GLN A 160 26.34 -0.79 -15.53
C GLN A 160 25.49 0.47 -15.51
N SER A 161 25.52 1.16 -14.40
CA SER A 161 24.82 2.47 -14.28
C SER A 161 25.34 3.44 -15.35
N THR A 162 24.40 4.16 -15.97
CA THR A 162 24.76 5.24 -16.90
C THR A 162 25.42 6.39 -16.15
N PRO A 163 26.22 7.23 -16.80
CA PRO A 163 26.70 8.48 -16.20
C PRO A 163 25.52 9.30 -15.66
N TYR A 164 25.71 9.87 -14.48
CA TYR A 164 24.68 10.69 -13.79
C TYR A 164 23.39 9.94 -13.41
N ALA A 165 23.49 8.62 -13.24
CA ALA A 165 22.34 7.76 -12.88
C ALA A 165 21.68 8.16 -11.55
N GLU A 166 22.49 8.57 -10.56
CA GLU A 166 21.99 9.04 -9.27
C GLU A 166 21.22 10.36 -9.42
N GLU A 167 21.76 11.30 -10.16
CA GLU A 167 21.12 12.59 -10.43
C GLU A 167 19.81 12.43 -11.20
N GLN A 168 19.78 11.54 -12.19
CA GLN A 168 18.55 11.22 -12.91
C GLN A 168 17.49 10.57 -11.99
N CYS A 169 17.91 9.67 -11.11
CA CYS A 169 17.02 9.07 -10.11
C CYS A 169 16.46 10.14 -9.15
N ASN A 170 17.30 11.02 -8.65
CA ASN A 170 16.90 12.11 -7.77
C ASN A 170 15.89 13.06 -8.44
N ILE A 171 16.09 13.42 -9.71
CA ILE A 171 15.16 14.26 -10.48
C ILE A 171 13.83 13.52 -10.69
N LEU A 172 13.87 12.24 -11.02
CA LEU A 172 12.68 11.43 -11.21
C LEU A 172 11.87 11.29 -9.91
N PHE A 173 12.55 11.04 -8.78
CA PHE A 173 11.92 11.01 -7.47
C PHE A 173 11.26 12.34 -7.11
N GLN A 174 11.94 13.47 -7.34
CA GLN A 174 11.36 14.81 -7.14
C GLN A 174 10.11 15.01 -7.99
N SER A 175 10.14 14.60 -9.25
CA SER A 175 8.98 14.67 -10.15
C SER A 175 7.79 13.86 -9.65
N LEU A 176 8.04 12.69 -9.07
CA LEU A 176 7.02 11.86 -8.43
C LEU A 176 6.45 12.54 -7.18
N VAL A 177 7.28 13.10 -6.31
CA VAL A 177 6.84 13.88 -5.13
C VAL A 177 5.95 15.05 -5.54
N LEU A 178 6.29 15.76 -6.61
CA LEU A 178 5.45 16.85 -7.14
C LEU A 178 4.08 16.36 -7.63
N GLN A 179 3.97 15.12 -8.17
CA GLN A 179 2.66 14.55 -8.51
C GLN A 179 1.81 14.34 -7.24
N PHE A 180 2.40 13.82 -6.16
CA PHE A 180 1.70 13.70 -4.88
C PHE A 180 1.24 15.05 -4.35
N LEU A 181 2.08 16.07 -4.36
CA LEU A 181 1.71 17.41 -3.92
C LEU A 181 0.59 18.00 -4.77
N ARG A 182 0.62 17.81 -6.11
CA ARG A 182 -0.41 18.28 -7.03
C ARG A 182 -1.75 17.60 -6.82
N GLU A 183 -1.73 16.29 -6.62
CA GLU A 183 -2.95 15.52 -6.33
C GLU A 183 -3.48 15.77 -4.91
N SER A 184 -2.61 16.17 -3.99
CA SER A 184 -2.94 16.60 -2.62
C SER A 184 -3.59 17.99 -2.57
N GLN A 185 -3.48 18.80 -3.65
CA GLN A 185 -4.22 20.06 -3.72
C GLN A 185 -5.71 19.77 -3.83
N PRO A 186 -6.55 20.53 -3.15
CA PRO A 186 -7.99 20.27 -3.13
C PRO A 186 -8.64 20.51 -4.50
N LYS A 187 -8.47 19.55 -5.41
CA LYS A 187 -9.34 19.43 -6.59
C LYS A 187 -10.70 18.93 -6.14
N ASN A 188 -11.63 19.84 -5.80
CA ASN A 188 -12.88 19.48 -5.14
C ASN A 188 -12.60 18.68 -3.85
N SER A 189 -12.12 19.36 -2.83
CA SER A 189 -11.82 18.75 -1.54
C SER A 189 -13.00 17.89 -1.11
N LEU A 190 -12.69 16.62 -0.85
CA LEU A 190 -13.59 15.79 -0.05
C LEU A 190 -13.97 16.64 1.18
N PRO A 191 -15.23 16.95 1.41
CA PRO A 191 -15.60 17.71 2.59
C PRO A 191 -14.96 17.07 3.82
N ASN A 192 -14.38 17.86 4.72
CA ASN A 192 -13.65 17.34 5.88
C ASN A 192 -14.48 16.33 6.68
N GLU A 193 -15.80 16.54 6.73
CA GLU A 193 -16.75 15.65 7.39
C GLU A 193 -16.81 14.29 6.68
N LEU A 194 -16.83 14.28 5.34
CA LEU A 194 -16.84 13.03 4.57
C LEU A 194 -15.49 12.31 4.64
N ALA A 195 -14.37 13.04 4.69
CA ALA A 195 -13.05 12.47 4.90
C ALA A 195 -12.96 11.78 6.27
N THR A 196 -13.45 12.45 7.32
CA THR A 196 -13.53 11.89 8.67
C THR A 196 -14.46 10.69 8.74
N PHE A 197 -15.60 10.74 8.05
CA PHE A 197 -16.52 9.61 7.94
C PHE A 197 -15.83 8.38 7.29
N ILE A 198 -15.16 8.57 6.15
CA ILE A 198 -14.42 7.50 5.49
C ILE A 198 -13.32 6.92 6.39
N LYS A 199 -12.61 7.78 7.13
CA LYS A 199 -11.61 7.34 8.11
C LYS A 199 -12.22 6.42 9.18
N ASN A 200 -13.39 6.78 9.71
CA ASN A 200 -14.08 5.96 10.70
C ASN A 200 -14.56 4.62 10.12
N LEU A 201 -14.92 4.56 8.83
CA LEU A 201 -15.30 3.31 8.15
C LEU A 201 -14.13 2.32 7.99
N ASN A 202 -12.89 2.75 8.15
CA ASN A 202 -11.72 1.86 8.14
C ASN A 202 -11.59 1.04 9.43
N ASN A 203 -12.40 1.29 10.44
CA ASN A 203 -12.50 0.41 11.60
C ASN A 203 -13.24 -0.89 11.21
N PRO A 204 -12.58 -2.06 11.15
CA PRO A 204 -13.21 -3.31 10.76
C PRO A 204 -14.23 -3.82 11.77
N LYS A 205 -14.18 -3.32 13.01
CA LYS A 205 -15.10 -3.67 14.11
C LYS A 205 -16.28 -2.70 14.25
N LEU A 206 -16.42 -1.76 13.31
CA LEU A 206 -17.53 -0.79 13.34
C LEU A 206 -18.87 -1.53 13.26
N SER A 207 -19.70 -1.33 14.31
CA SER A 207 -21.04 -1.89 14.39
C SER A 207 -22.03 -1.12 13.50
N ARG A 208 -23.25 -1.65 13.33
CA ARG A 208 -24.30 -0.97 12.58
C ARG A 208 -24.83 0.27 13.32
N GLU A 209 -24.91 0.19 14.63
CA GLU A 209 -25.35 1.26 15.50
C GLU A 209 -24.36 2.43 15.44
N GLU A 210 -23.07 2.15 15.53
CA GLU A 210 -22.01 3.16 15.39
C GLU A 210 -22.01 3.77 13.99
N LEU A 211 -22.17 2.97 12.93
CA LEU A 211 -22.30 3.48 11.58
C LEU A 211 -23.48 4.44 11.45
N LYS A 212 -24.65 4.08 12.01
CA LYS A 212 -25.85 4.91 12.00
C LYS A 212 -25.59 6.24 12.73
N SER A 213 -24.98 6.19 13.91
CA SER A 213 -24.61 7.39 14.68
C SER A 213 -23.64 8.29 13.91
N LEU A 214 -22.64 7.70 13.23
CA LEU A 214 -21.72 8.44 12.37
C LEU A 214 -22.44 9.10 11.17
N GLN A 215 -23.41 8.43 10.56
CA GLN A 215 -24.19 8.98 9.46
C GLN A 215 -25.09 10.13 9.92
N GLU A 216 -25.73 9.99 11.08
CA GLU A 216 -26.61 11.00 11.68
C GLU A 216 -25.83 12.24 12.16
N SER A 217 -24.55 12.11 12.50
CA SER A 217 -23.69 13.24 12.91
C SER A 217 -23.25 14.14 11.74
N LEU A 218 -23.43 13.68 10.49
CA LEU A 218 -23.00 14.41 9.31
C LEU A 218 -24.05 15.45 8.86
N PRO A 219 -23.63 16.61 8.30
CA PRO A 219 -24.54 17.64 7.80
C PRO A 219 -25.13 17.27 6.42
N TYR A 220 -25.31 15.97 6.13
CA TYR A 220 -25.84 15.47 4.87
C TYR A 220 -27.09 14.64 5.08
N SER A 221 -28.06 14.77 4.17
CA SER A 221 -29.11 13.76 4.06
C SER A 221 -28.48 12.42 3.63
N TYR A 222 -29.08 11.31 4.02
CA TYR A 222 -28.60 9.97 3.66
C TYR A 222 -28.39 9.79 2.14
N SER A 223 -29.31 10.30 1.34
CA SER A 223 -29.21 10.25 -0.13
C SER A 223 -28.00 11.03 -0.66
N ASN A 224 -27.76 12.24 -0.13
CA ASN A 224 -26.62 13.06 -0.51
C ASN A 224 -25.29 12.42 -0.06
N LEU A 225 -25.24 11.91 1.17
CA LEU A 225 -24.08 11.19 1.70
C LEU A 225 -23.73 9.99 0.80
N THR A 226 -24.71 9.15 0.46
CA THR A 226 -24.51 7.96 -0.37
C THR A 226 -23.99 8.33 -1.77
N ARG A 227 -24.55 9.39 -2.37
CA ARG A 227 -24.10 9.90 -3.67
C ARG A 227 -22.67 10.43 -3.63
N LEU A 228 -22.35 11.26 -2.63
CA LEU A 228 -21.02 11.81 -2.43
C LEU A 228 -20.01 10.70 -2.14
N PHE A 229 -20.32 9.77 -1.24
CA PHE A 229 -19.49 8.65 -0.92
C PHE A 229 -19.16 7.81 -2.16
N LYS A 230 -20.20 7.43 -2.94
CA LYS A 230 -20.00 6.65 -4.17
C LYS A 230 -19.19 7.41 -5.22
N LYS A 231 -19.36 8.73 -5.32
CA LYS A 231 -18.56 9.58 -6.23
C LYS A 231 -17.07 9.52 -5.90
N HIS A 232 -16.71 9.48 -4.60
CA HIS A 232 -15.31 9.54 -4.16
C HIS A 232 -14.65 8.16 -3.98
N THR A 233 -15.45 7.12 -3.65
CA THR A 233 -14.92 5.77 -3.35
C THR A 233 -15.21 4.73 -4.44
N ASN A 234 -16.02 5.10 -5.45
CA ASN A 234 -16.52 4.21 -6.50
C ASN A 234 -17.31 2.99 -6.01
N CYS A 235 -17.72 2.96 -4.75
CA CYS A 235 -18.52 1.88 -4.17
C CYS A 235 -19.54 2.42 -3.15
N THR A 236 -20.49 1.57 -2.73
CA THR A 236 -21.42 1.94 -1.65
C THR A 236 -20.74 1.83 -0.28
N ILE A 237 -21.29 2.53 0.73
CA ILE A 237 -20.82 2.46 2.11
C ILE A 237 -20.75 1.00 2.60
N THR A 238 -21.79 0.21 2.34
CA THR A 238 -21.83 -1.21 2.73
C THR A 238 -20.76 -2.03 2.02
N GLN A 239 -20.55 -1.80 0.72
CA GLN A 239 -19.49 -2.48 -0.03
C GLN A 239 -18.11 -2.12 0.50
N TYR A 240 -17.89 -0.86 0.84
CA TYR A 240 -16.64 -0.39 1.42
C TYR A 240 -16.37 -1.07 2.76
N MET A 241 -17.32 -1.01 3.70
CA MET A 241 -17.20 -1.66 5.00
C MET A 241 -16.96 -3.17 4.89
N ASN A 242 -17.71 -3.85 3.99
CA ASN A 242 -17.50 -5.28 3.79
C ASN A 242 -16.08 -5.58 3.29
N LYS A 243 -15.50 -4.75 2.42
CA LYS A 243 -14.10 -4.91 2.00
C LYS A 243 -13.14 -4.75 3.18
N VAL A 244 -13.30 -3.73 3.99
CA VAL A 244 -12.47 -3.50 5.19
C VAL A 244 -12.54 -4.71 6.13
N LYS A 245 -13.76 -5.16 6.47
CA LYS A 245 -13.99 -6.32 7.33
C LYS A 245 -13.40 -7.62 6.76
N LEU A 246 -13.55 -7.87 5.46
CA LEU A 246 -13.00 -9.04 4.79
C LEU A 246 -11.48 -9.04 4.76
N GLN A 247 -10.85 -7.90 4.54
CA GLN A 247 -9.40 -7.80 4.60
C GLN A 247 -8.89 -8.09 6.02
N TYR A 248 -9.47 -7.49 7.04
CA TYR A 248 -9.09 -7.76 8.43
C TYR A 248 -9.37 -9.20 8.85
N SER A 249 -10.43 -9.83 8.32
CA SER A 249 -10.71 -11.25 8.61
C SER A 249 -9.61 -12.19 8.14
N LYS A 250 -8.82 -11.84 7.12
CA LYS A 250 -7.64 -12.62 6.70
C LYS A 250 -6.58 -12.64 7.78
N GLU A 251 -6.33 -11.48 8.40
CA GLU A 251 -5.38 -11.38 9.53
C GLU A 251 -5.81 -12.28 10.68
N LEU A 252 -7.09 -12.21 11.06
CA LEU A 252 -7.63 -13.05 12.13
C LEU A 252 -7.55 -14.54 11.78
N LEU A 253 -7.81 -14.91 10.52
CA LEU A 253 -7.72 -16.31 10.07
C LEU A 253 -6.28 -16.82 10.06
N THR A 254 -5.29 -15.96 9.84
CA THR A 254 -3.88 -16.33 9.71
C THR A 254 -3.15 -16.30 11.06
N HIS A 255 -3.46 -15.30 11.89
CA HIS A 255 -2.67 -15.01 13.10
C HIS A 255 -3.37 -15.35 14.40
N THR A 256 -4.59 -15.88 14.35
CA THR A 256 -5.33 -16.27 15.56
C THR A 256 -6.03 -17.64 15.39
N ASP A 257 -6.37 -18.26 16.52
CA ASP A 257 -7.16 -19.49 16.59
C ASP A 257 -8.68 -19.22 16.58
N MET A 258 -9.12 -17.99 16.33
CA MET A 258 -10.53 -17.63 16.28
C MET A 258 -11.26 -18.47 15.24
N THR A 259 -12.37 -19.08 15.64
CA THR A 259 -13.22 -19.80 14.70
C THR A 259 -13.87 -18.85 13.70
N THR A 260 -14.31 -19.35 12.55
CA THR A 260 -15.05 -18.55 11.56
C THR A 260 -16.27 -17.87 12.17
N LEU A 261 -16.94 -18.53 13.12
CA LEU A 261 -18.08 -17.96 13.84
C LEU A 261 -17.63 -16.79 14.74
N MET A 262 -16.53 -16.95 15.48
CA MET A 262 -16.00 -15.86 16.31
C MET A 262 -15.61 -14.64 15.47
N ILE A 263 -14.95 -14.85 14.34
CA ILE A 263 -14.58 -13.78 13.40
C ILE A 263 -15.83 -13.08 12.84
N THR A 264 -16.87 -13.86 12.48
CA THR A 264 -18.14 -13.32 12.00
C THR A 264 -18.79 -12.38 13.02
N ASN A 265 -18.80 -12.79 14.29
CA ASN A 265 -19.37 -12.01 15.39
C ASN A 265 -18.49 -10.76 15.71
N GLU A 266 -17.17 -10.94 15.80
CA GLU A 266 -16.20 -9.87 16.06
C GLU A 266 -16.28 -8.73 15.03
N LEU A 267 -16.51 -9.08 13.77
CA LEU A 267 -16.58 -8.14 12.66
C LEU A 267 -18.03 -7.72 12.32
N HIS A 268 -19.00 -8.09 13.16
CA HIS A 268 -20.41 -7.71 12.98
C HIS A 268 -20.97 -8.01 11.58
N PHE A 269 -20.67 -9.21 11.03
CA PHE A 269 -21.41 -9.71 9.86
C PHE A 269 -22.78 -10.23 10.26
N GLU A 270 -23.75 -10.15 9.34
CA GLU A 270 -25.14 -10.55 9.61
C GLU A 270 -25.28 -12.03 9.97
N SER A 271 -24.47 -12.87 9.34
CA SER A 271 -24.44 -14.30 9.57
C SER A 271 -23.15 -14.92 9.06
N ILE A 272 -22.81 -16.11 9.56
CA ILE A 272 -21.68 -16.88 9.07
C ILE A 272 -21.84 -17.24 7.57
N SER A 273 -23.05 -17.48 7.11
CA SER A 273 -23.34 -17.76 5.70
C SER A 273 -23.06 -16.56 4.82
N HIS A 274 -23.45 -15.36 5.27
CA HIS A 274 -23.19 -14.10 4.57
C HIS A 274 -21.67 -13.81 4.52
N PHE A 275 -20.98 -13.98 5.65
CA PHE A 275 -19.53 -13.84 5.70
C PHE A 275 -18.82 -14.81 4.73
N ASN A 276 -19.16 -16.11 4.79
CA ASN A 276 -18.55 -17.12 3.92
C ASN A 276 -18.79 -16.82 2.44
N HIS A 277 -19.99 -16.38 2.08
CA HIS A 277 -20.31 -15.99 0.71
C HIS A 277 -19.47 -14.81 0.23
N LEU A 278 -19.41 -13.73 1.02
CA LEU A 278 -18.62 -12.55 0.68
C LEU A 278 -17.13 -12.87 0.62
N PHE A 279 -16.62 -13.64 1.58
CA PHE A 279 -15.21 -14.04 1.61
C PHE A 279 -14.84 -14.88 0.39
N LYS A 280 -15.67 -15.87 0.03
CA LYS A 280 -15.45 -16.69 -1.16
C LYS A 280 -15.53 -15.87 -2.45
N LYS A 281 -16.46 -14.91 -2.53
CA LYS A 281 -16.59 -14.01 -3.68
C LYS A 281 -15.35 -13.11 -3.84
N GLU A 282 -14.81 -12.60 -2.75
CA GLU A 282 -13.66 -11.65 -2.78
C GLU A 282 -12.34 -12.40 -3.01
N PHE A 283 -12.14 -13.56 -2.39
CA PHE A 283 -10.85 -14.27 -2.37
C PHE A 283 -10.84 -15.60 -3.14
N ASN A 284 -11.94 -15.97 -3.81
CA ASN A 284 -12.12 -17.22 -4.56
C ASN A 284 -11.89 -18.50 -3.74
N GLN A 285 -11.92 -18.42 -2.40
CA GLN A 285 -11.78 -19.54 -1.48
C GLN A 285 -12.56 -19.28 -0.20
N THR A 286 -12.93 -20.37 0.51
CA THR A 286 -13.61 -20.23 1.79
C THR A 286 -12.64 -19.81 2.90
N PRO A 287 -13.12 -19.22 4.02
CA PRO A 287 -12.27 -18.88 5.17
C PRO A 287 -11.48 -20.08 5.70
N THR A 288 -12.08 -21.26 5.75
CA THR A 288 -11.41 -22.49 6.19
C THR A 288 -10.31 -22.93 5.25
N GLN A 289 -10.55 -22.85 3.94
CA GLN A 289 -9.51 -23.13 2.93
C GLN A 289 -8.36 -22.14 3.03
N TYR A 290 -8.69 -20.86 3.20
CA TYR A 290 -7.70 -19.79 3.38
C TYR A 290 -6.80 -20.06 4.58
N ARG A 291 -7.38 -20.36 5.76
CA ARG A 291 -6.63 -20.71 6.97
C ARG A 291 -5.72 -21.91 6.76
N LYS A 292 -6.26 -23.02 6.23
CA LYS A 292 -5.49 -24.24 6.01
C LYS A 292 -4.29 -24.01 5.09
N GLN A 293 -4.47 -23.22 4.05
CA GLN A 293 -3.39 -22.90 3.10
C GLN A 293 -2.27 -22.09 3.75
N ASN A 294 -2.62 -21.12 4.59
CA ASN A 294 -1.62 -20.26 5.26
C ASN A 294 -0.89 -21.00 6.41
N LEU A 295 -1.57 -21.88 7.14
CA LEU A 295 -0.94 -22.76 8.14
C LEU A 295 0.07 -23.72 7.51
N LEU A 296 -0.24 -24.31 6.35
CA LEU A 296 0.69 -25.19 5.62
C LEU A 296 1.95 -24.43 5.18
N LEU A 297 1.81 -23.16 4.82
CA LEU A 297 2.93 -22.32 4.40
C LEU A 297 3.82 -21.91 5.56
N ALA A 298 3.24 -21.59 6.73
CA ALA A 298 3.97 -21.30 7.95
C ALA A 298 4.81 -22.50 8.40
N ASN A 299 4.29 -23.73 8.31
CA ASN A 299 5.00 -24.95 8.68
C ASN A 299 6.14 -25.32 7.71
N ILE A 300 6.03 -24.95 6.41
CA ILE A 300 7.09 -25.19 5.42
C ILE A 300 8.27 -24.22 5.62
N SER A 301 8.01 -23.02 6.15
CA SER A 301 9.05 -22.04 6.43
C SER A 301 9.83 -22.29 7.73
N VAL A 302 9.32 -23.13 8.63
CA VAL A 302 9.98 -23.49 9.92
C VAL A 302 10.86 -24.76 9.76
N THR A 303 10.71 -25.51 8.67
CA THR A 303 11.44 -26.78 8.44
C THR A 303 12.58 -26.66 7.44
N LYS A 304 13.11 -25.46 7.19
CA LYS A 304 14.33 -25.27 6.39
C LYS A 304 15.40 -24.52 7.17
#